data_05c95f4b63a3a7579494f6e2c99a0c40
#
_entry.id   05c95f4b63a3a7579494f6e2c99a0c40
#
_cell.length_a   1.000
_cell.length_b   1.000
_cell.length_c   1.000
_cell.angle_alpha   90.00
_cell.angle_beta   90.00
_cell.angle_gamma   90.00
#
_symmetry.space_group_name_H-M   'P 1'
#
loop_
_entity.id
_entity.type
_entity.pdbx_description
1 polymer ?
#
loop_
_entity_poly.entity_id
_entity_poly.type
_entity_poly.pdbx_seq_one_letter_code
_entity_poly.pdbx_strand_id
1 'polypeptide(L)'
;MRYTQLVFSPTGGVRKAAGLLSAAISDRFETIDLSLTLNGQKSARFSEEDVCLIAVPCFGGRVPEIALTRLAQTSGGGARTILLCAYGNRADEDTLPELRDAARKAGYFPVAAVRAVAQHSIIPEIAAGRPDDEDARRLAQFGAVIRDRLAQRELPPVPIPEKTLLRPFGGLLVHPHAGKQCTRCGK
;
A
#
# COMPACT_ATOMS: atom_id res chain seq x y z
N MET A 1 -10.67 -18.03 -6.20
CA MET A 1 -10.41 -16.58 -6.31
C MET A 1 -10.62 -15.94 -4.95
N ARG A 2 -9.56 -15.49 -4.30
CA ARG A 2 -9.55 -14.76 -3.03
C ARG A 2 -9.29 -13.30 -3.31
N TYR A 3 -9.81 -12.43 -2.45
CA TYR A 3 -9.50 -11.00 -2.44
C TYR A 3 -8.74 -10.69 -1.16
N THR A 4 -7.52 -10.20 -1.26
CA THR A 4 -6.67 -9.92 -0.09
C THR A 4 -6.01 -8.55 -0.23
N GLN A 5 -6.12 -7.74 0.82
CA GLN A 5 -5.33 -6.51 0.92
C GLN A 5 -4.15 -6.69 1.88
N LEU A 6 -2.96 -6.38 1.39
CA LEU A 6 -1.73 -6.35 2.16
C LEU A 6 -1.42 -4.89 2.49
N VAL A 7 -1.55 -4.50 3.75
CA VAL A 7 -1.58 -3.08 4.13
C VAL A 7 -0.48 -2.78 5.14
N PHE A 8 0.43 -1.87 4.79
CA PHE A 8 1.35 -1.26 5.75
C PHE A 8 0.82 0.12 6.15
N SER A 9 0.31 0.26 7.38
CA SER A 9 -0.37 1.47 7.82
C SER A 9 -0.16 1.76 9.31
N PRO A 10 1.01 2.25 9.72
CA PRO A 10 1.31 2.53 11.13
C PRO A 10 0.37 3.55 11.78
N THR A 11 -0.13 4.54 11.02
CA THR A 11 -0.97 5.64 11.53
C THR A 11 -2.43 5.57 11.06
N GLY A 12 -2.82 4.53 10.32
CA GLY A 12 -4.21 4.32 9.89
C GLY A 12 -4.60 4.95 8.55
N GLY A 13 -3.91 5.97 8.05
CA GLY A 13 -4.27 6.69 6.80
C GLY A 13 -4.28 5.80 5.57
N VAL A 14 -3.26 4.96 5.39
CA VAL A 14 -3.20 3.97 4.30
C VAL A 14 -4.33 2.96 4.41
N ARG A 15 -4.62 2.47 5.62
CA ARG A 15 -5.70 1.51 5.88
C ARG A 15 -7.06 2.08 5.49
N LYS A 16 -7.31 3.36 5.83
CA LYS A 16 -8.54 4.06 5.45
C LYS A 16 -8.68 4.14 3.93
N ALA A 17 -7.63 4.57 3.22
CA ALA A 17 -7.64 4.65 1.75
C ALA A 17 -7.81 3.27 1.09
N ALA A 18 -7.08 2.26 1.57
CA ALA A 18 -7.18 0.89 1.08
C ALA A 18 -8.59 0.30 1.30
N GLY A 19 -9.19 0.54 2.47
CA GLY A 19 -10.55 0.10 2.78
C GLY A 19 -11.60 0.73 1.86
N LEU A 20 -11.51 2.04 1.61
CA LEU A 20 -12.40 2.75 0.68
C LEU A 20 -12.28 2.20 -0.76
N LEU A 21 -11.06 1.95 -1.23
CA LEU A 21 -10.84 1.40 -2.57
C LEU A 21 -11.31 -0.04 -2.66
N SER A 22 -10.95 -0.89 -1.70
CA SER A 22 -11.30 -2.32 -1.71
C SER A 22 -12.81 -2.54 -1.66
N ALA A 23 -13.53 -1.78 -0.83
CA ALA A 23 -14.98 -1.85 -0.73
C ALA A 23 -15.69 -1.54 -2.07
N ALA A 24 -15.11 -0.68 -2.90
CA ALA A 24 -15.66 -0.37 -4.23
C ALA A 24 -15.37 -1.46 -5.27
N ILE A 25 -14.41 -2.35 -5.01
CA ILE A 25 -14.05 -3.46 -5.89
C ILE A 25 -14.82 -4.73 -5.50
N SER A 26 -14.79 -5.09 -4.22
CA SER A 26 -15.45 -6.28 -3.67
C SER A 26 -15.59 -6.16 -2.14
N ASP A 27 -16.67 -6.71 -1.60
CA ASP A 27 -16.92 -6.87 -0.16
C ASP A 27 -16.14 -8.04 0.48
N ARG A 28 -15.38 -8.82 -0.33
CA ARG A 28 -14.70 -10.05 0.08
C ARG A 28 -13.23 -9.88 0.47
N PHE A 29 -12.73 -8.64 0.55
CA PHE A 29 -11.33 -8.43 0.89
C PHE A 29 -11.01 -8.80 2.34
N GLU A 30 -10.11 -9.75 2.52
CA GLU A 30 -9.44 -10.02 3.79
C GLU A 30 -8.19 -9.15 3.93
N THR A 31 -7.78 -8.84 5.17
CA THR A 31 -6.63 -7.96 5.42
C THR A 31 -5.46 -8.73 6.03
N ILE A 32 -4.29 -8.59 5.41
CA ILE A 32 -2.99 -8.94 5.99
C ILE A 32 -2.32 -7.63 6.40
N ASP A 33 -2.06 -7.47 7.69
CA ASP A 33 -1.42 -6.27 8.24
C ASP A 33 0.10 -6.38 8.16
N LEU A 34 0.69 -5.69 7.20
CA LEU A 34 2.14 -5.59 7.06
C LEU A 34 2.78 -4.66 8.11
N SER A 35 2.00 -3.93 8.93
CA SER A 35 2.53 -3.12 10.03
C SER A 35 2.91 -3.98 11.24
N LEU A 36 2.36 -5.19 11.33
CA LEU A 36 2.69 -6.16 12.36
C LEU A 36 3.82 -7.08 11.91
N THR A 37 4.59 -7.58 12.86
CA THR A 37 5.62 -8.59 12.57
C THR A 37 4.95 -9.88 12.14
N LEU A 38 5.35 -10.41 10.97
CA LEU A 38 4.81 -11.68 10.45
C LEU A 38 5.41 -12.92 11.16
N ASN A 39 5.99 -12.76 12.36
CA ASN A 39 6.60 -13.83 13.13
C ASN A 39 5.56 -14.94 13.42
N GLY A 40 5.76 -16.11 12.81
CA GLY A 40 4.91 -17.28 12.99
C GLY A 40 3.67 -17.33 12.10
N GLN A 41 3.33 -16.33 11.31
CA GLN A 41 2.34 -16.47 10.24
C GLN A 41 3.00 -17.21 9.07
N LYS A 42 2.34 -18.27 8.58
CA LYS A 42 2.76 -18.92 7.34
C LYS A 42 2.83 -17.84 6.25
N SER A 43 3.95 -17.78 5.54
CA SER A 43 4.13 -16.88 4.39
C SER A 43 2.88 -16.95 3.50
N ALA A 44 2.20 -15.82 3.34
CA ALA A 44 1.00 -15.75 2.52
C ALA A 44 1.35 -16.10 1.07
N ARG A 45 0.64 -17.07 0.49
CA ARG A 45 0.83 -17.51 -0.87
C ARG A 45 -0.45 -17.31 -1.65
N PHE A 46 -0.30 -16.80 -2.85
CA PHE A 46 -1.37 -16.50 -3.78
C PHE A 46 -1.18 -17.24 -5.10
N SER A 47 -2.15 -17.17 -5.97
CA SER A 47 -2.15 -17.75 -7.32
C SER A 47 -2.67 -16.71 -8.34
N GLU A 48 -2.57 -16.99 -9.63
CA GLU A 48 -3.06 -16.15 -10.70
C GLU A 48 -4.59 -15.91 -10.67
N GLU A 49 -5.33 -16.77 -9.97
CA GLU A 49 -6.77 -16.60 -9.75
C GLU A 49 -7.11 -15.59 -8.65
N ASP A 50 -6.14 -15.22 -7.83
CA ASP A 50 -6.37 -14.33 -6.69
C ASP A 50 -6.20 -12.86 -7.08
N VAL A 51 -6.88 -11.98 -6.34
CA VAL A 51 -6.78 -10.53 -6.47
C VAL A 51 -6.18 -9.97 -5.20
N CYS A 52 -5.09 -9.22 -5.35
CA CYS A 52 -4.39 -8.57 -4.25
C CYS A 52 -4.46 -7.04 -4.37
N LEU A 53 -4.59 -6.36 -3.24
CA LEU A 53 -4.37 -4.92 -3.10
C LEU A 53 -3.17 -4.72 -2.18
N ILE A 54 -2.07 -4.16 -2.68
CA ILE A 54 -0.90 -3.84 -1.87
C ILE A 54 -0.90 -2.34 -1.63
N ALA A 55 -1.02 -1.93 -0.36
CA ALA A 55 -1.16 -0.55 0.05
C ALA A 55 -0.06 -0.13 1.03
N VAL A 56 0.66 0.94 0.68
CA VAL A 56 1.79 1.47 1.44
C VAL A 56 1.75 3.00 1.55
N PRO A 57 2.36 3.60 2.58
CA PRO A 57 2.59 5.04 2.60
C PRO A 57 3.83 5.42 1.77
N CYS A 58 3.87 6.68 1.39
CA CYS A 58 5.07 7.33 0.87
C CYS A 58 5.86 7.94 2.05
N PHE A 59 7.02 7.41 2.37
CA PHE A 59 7.95 7.98 3.35
C PHE A 59 9.19 8.53 2.64
N GLY A 60 9.29 9.86 2.58
CA GLY A 60 10.40 10.54 1.90
C GLY A 60 10.51 10.22 0.41
N GLY A 61 9.39 10.00 -0.26
CA GLY A 61 9.35 9.66 -1.70
C GLY A 61 9.56 8.17 -1.99
N ARG A 62 9.57 7.30 -0.97
CA ARG A 62 9.88 5.89 -1.08
C ARG A 62 8.89 4.99 -0.34
N VAL A 63 8.86 3.71 -0.70
CA VAL A 63 8.21 2.67 0.11
C VAL A 63 9.03 2.47 1.39
N PRO A 64 8.41 2.41 2.58
CA PRO A 64 9.15 2.08 3.81
C PRO A 64 9.88 0.75 3.69
N GLU A 65 11.17 0.72 4.06
CA GLU A 65 12.02 -0.47 3.92
C GLU A 65 11.43 -1.70 4.62
N ILE A 66 10.84 -1.50 5.80
CA ILE A 66 10.19 -2.58 6.54
C ILE A 66 8.95 -3.13 5.81
N ALA A 67 8.23 -2.30 5.04
CA ALA A 67 7.11 -2.77 4.22
C ALA A 67 7.63 -3.62 3.05
N LEU A 68 8.74 -3.21 2.40
CA LEU A 68 9.41 -3.99 1.36
C LEU A 68 9.88 -5.35 1.89
N THR A 69 10.53 -5.37 3.05
CA THR A 69 11.01 -6.60 3.70
C THR A 69 9.87 -7.57 3.99
N ARG A 70 8.73 -7.07 4.47
CA ARG A 70 7.56 -7.90 4.80
C ARG A 70 6.81 -8.36 3.54
N LEU A 71 6.71 -7.51 2.53
CA LEU A 71 6.17 -7.91 1.23
C LEU A 71 6.98 -9.04 0.60
N ALA A 72 8.31 -8.97 0.68
CA ALA A 72 9.20 -10.01 0.18
C ALA A 72 9.05 -11.37 0.88
N GLN A 73 8.40 -11.42 2.05
CA GLN A 73 8.06 -12.67 2.75
C GLN A 73 6.78 -13.32 2.22
N THR A 74 6.07 -12.70 1.27
CA THR A 74 4.88 -13.23 0.61
C THR A 74 5.21 -13.75 -0.78
N SER A 75 4.34 -14.56 -1.37
CA SER A 75 4.49 -15.10 -2.73
C SER A 75 3.25 -14.79 -3.55
N GLY A 76 3.39 -13.93 -4.54
CA GLY A 76 2.28 -13.45 -5.36
C GLY A 76 1.71 -14.50 -6.31
N GLY A 77 2.51 -15.47 -6.78
CA GLY A 77 2.03 -16.56 -7.64
C GLY A 77 1.29 -16.14 -8.91
N GLY A 78 1.58 -14.94 -9.44
CA GLY A 78 0.87 -14.37 -10.58
C GLY A 78 -0.43 -13.62 -10.24
N ALA A 79 -0.79 -13.45 -8.96
CA ALA A 79 -2.01 -12.77 -8.54
C ALA A 79 -2.15 -11.38 -9.16
N ARG A 80 -3.33 -11.07 -9.70
CA ARG A 80 -3.67 -9.75 -10.23
C ARG A 80 -3.66 -8.73 -9.12
N THR A 81 -2.84 -7.70 -9.24
CA THR A 81 -2.53 -6.84 -8.10
C THR A 81 -2.79 -5.37 -8.38
N ILE A 82 -3.51 -4.74 -7.46
CA ILE A 82 -3.71 -3.30 -7.39
C ILE A 82 -2.65 -2.72 -6.45
N LEU A 83 -1.94 -1.70 -6.88
CA LEU A 83 -0.97 -0.98 -6.06
C LEU A 83 -1.59 0.33 -5.57
N LEU A 84 -1.49 0.61 -4.27
CA LEU A 84 -1.94 1.86 -3.68
C LEU A 84 -0.80 2.52 -2.91
N CYS A 85 -0.51 3.77 -3.25
CA CYS A 85 0.37 4.65 -2.50
C CYS A 85 -0.46 5.74 -1.82
N ALA A 86 -0.40 5.83 -0.47
CA ALA A 86 -0.96 6.96 0.25
C ALA A 86 0.15 7.95 0.64
N TYR A 87 -0.07 9.24 0.41
CA TYR A 87 0.93 10.28 0.64
C TYR A 87 0.31 11.54 1.26
N GLY A 88 1.13 12.33 1.94
CA GLY A 88 0.74 13.54 2.67
C GLY A 88 0.60 14.78 1.79
N ASN A 89 -0.04 14.68 0.62
CA ASN A 89 -0.41 15.79 -0.27
C ASN A 89 0.74 16.65 -0.87
N ARG A 90 2.01 16.24 -0.76
CA ARG A 90 3.12 16.88 -1.47
C ARG A 90 3.42 16.16 -2.79
N ALA A 91 3.99 14.96 -2.71
CA ALA A 91 4.32 14.10 -3.84
C ALA A 91 4.54 12.66 -3.35
N ASP A 92 4.28 11.69 -4.21
CA ASP A 92 4.58 10.28 -3.99
C ASP A 92 5.94 9.85 -4.60
N GLU A 93 6.54 10.73 -5.39
CA GLU A 93 7.86 10.55 -6.03
C GLU A 93 8.03 9.14 -6.61
N ASP A 94 9.04 8.37 -6.17
CA ASP A 94 9.35 7.04 -6.68
C ASP A 94 8.61 5.89 -5.96
N THR A 95 7.66 6.19 -5.07
CA THR A 95 6.98 5.16 -4.26
C THR A 95 6.22 4.14 -5.10
N LEU A 96 5.43 4.56 -6.09
CA LEU A 96 4.69 3.61 -6.95
C LEU A 96 5.60 2.79 -7.87
N PRO A 97 6.60 3.36 -8.56
CA PRO A 97 7.59 2.58 -9.30
C PRO A 97 8.33 1.56 -8.44
N GLU A 98 8.73 1.94 -7.23
CA GLU A 98 9.41 1.05 -6.29
C GLU A 98 8.49 -0.09 -5.81
N LEU A 99 7.23 0.24 -5.48
CA LEU A 99 6.23 -0.76 -5.08
C LEU A 99 5.93 -1.74 -6.22
N ARG A 100 5.82 -1.25 -7.48
CA ARG A 100 5.67 -2.10 -8.66
C ARG A 100 6.79 -3.13 -8.75
N ASP A 101 8.03 -2.68 -8.64
CA ASP A 101 9.18 -3.55 -8.81
C ASP A 101 9.28 -4.57 -7.66
N ALA A 102 9.00 -4.14 -6.42
CA ALA A 102 8.94 -5.01 -5.26
C ALA A 102 7.82 -6.08 -5.39
N ALA A 103 6.64 -5.67 -5.84
CA ALA A 103 5.52 -6.58 -6.08
C ALA A 103 5.86 -7.60 -7.18
N ARG A 104 6.42 -7.16 -8.32
CA ARG A 104 6.87 -8.07 -9.38
C ARG A 104 7.92 -9.05 -8.90
N LYS A 105 8.90 -8.59 -8.13
CA LYS A 105 9.94 -9.44 -7.54
C LYS A 105 9.35 -10.50 -6.60
N ALA A 106 8.28 -10.19 -5.89
CA ALA A 106 7.54 -11.12 -5.04
C ALA A 106 6.53 -12.01 -5.82
N GLY A 107 6.50 -11.93 -7.15
CA GLY A 107 5.68 -12.75 -8.03
C GLY A 107 4.24 -12.26 -8.25
N TYR A 108 3.93 -11.00 -7.89
CA TYR A 108 2.63 -10.39 -8.18
C TYR A 108 2.57 -9.81 -9.61
N PHE A 109 1.36 -9.70 -10.15
CA PHE A 109 1.10 -9.12 -11.47
C PHE A 109 0.32 -7.80 -11.33
N PRO A 110 1.00 -6.64 -11.29
CA PRO A 110 0.34 -5.33 -11.18
C PRO A 110 -0.53 -4.99 -12.38
N VAL A 111 -1.83 -4.78 -12.13
CA VAL A 111 -2.85 -4.47 -13.16
C VAL A 111 -3.44 -3.07 -13.00
N ALA A 112 -3.30 -2.47 -11.82
CA ALA A 112 -3.74 -1.10 -11.53
C ALA A 112 -2.83 -0.43 -10.52
N ALA A 113 -2.78 0.91 -10.55
CA ALA A 113 -2.07 1.72 -9.58
C ALA A 113 -2.89 2.96 -9.21
N VAL A 114 -2.95 3.27 -7.92
CA VAL A 114 -3.74 4.37 -7.36
C VAL A 114 -2.88 5.19 -6.41
N ARG A 115 -2.99 6.52 -6.54
CA ARG A 115 -2.48 7.48 -5.56
C ARG A 115 -3.63 7.98 -4.71
N ALA A 116 -3.46 7.98 -3.40
CA ALA A 116 -4.45 8.50 -2.46
C ALA A 116 -3.80 9.54 -1.54
N VAL A 117 -4.45 10.68 -1.35
CA VAL A 117 -4.02 11.63 -0.33
C VAL A 117 -4.49 11.12 1.03
N ALA A 118 -3.62 11.19 2.02
CA ALA A 118 -3.93 10.92 3.40
C ALA A 118 -3.34 12.01 4.30
N GLN A 119 -3.92 12.22 5.46
CA GLN A 119 -3.39 13.14 6.46
C GLN A 119 -1.92 12.81 6.75
N HIS A 120 -1.07 13.82 6.76
CA HIS A 120 0.36 13.64 6.98
C HIS A 120 0.63 13.13 8.39
N SER A 121 1.38 12.03 8.51
CA SER A 121 1.55 11.32 9.78
C SER A 121 2.39 12.07 10.83
N ILE A 122 3.23 13.03 10.41
CA ILE A 122 4.13 13.81 11.29
C ILE A 122 3.61 15.23 11.48
N ILE A 123 2.97 15.82 10.47
CA ILE A 123 2.45 17.19 10.48
C ILE A 123 0.94 17.10 10.22
N PRO A 124 0.10 16.88 11.25
CA PRO A 124 -1.33 16.56 11.10
C PRO A 124 -2.16 17.65 10.41
N GLU A 125 -1.66 18.88 10.36
CA GLU A 125 -2.30 20.02 9.68
C GLU A 125 -2.28 19.87 8.15
N ILE A 126 -1.31 19.13 7.62
CA ILE A 126 -1.20 18.87 6.19
C ILE A 126 -2.18 17.76 5.81
N ALA A 127 -3.10 18.08 4.89
CA ALA A 127 -4.16 17.18 4.45
C ALA A 127 -5.01 16.64 5.62
N ALA A 128 -5.29 17.51 6.61
CA ALA A 128 -6.06 17.15 7.79
C ALA A 128 -7.40 16.49 7.43
N GLY A 129 -7.75 15.40 8.10
CA GLY A 129 -8.99 14.65 7.89
C GLY A 129 -9.02 13.73 6.65
N ARG A 130 -8.01 13.83 5.76
CA ARG A 130 -7.94 13.01 4.53
C ARG A 130 -7.53 11.55 4.82
N PRO A 131 -8.08 10.58 4.06
CA PRO A 131 -9.09 10.68 3.00
C PRO A 131 -10.44 11.17 3.55
N ASP A 132 -11.07 12.12 2.86
CA ASP A 132 -12.40 12.66 3.16
C ASP A 132 -13.49 12.07 2.24
N ASP A 133 -14.70 12.65 2.25
CA ASP A 133 -15.82 12.17 1.43
C ASP A 133 -15.58 12.38 -0.07
N GLU A 134 -14.80 13.39 -0.47
CA GLU A 134 -14.42 13.58 -1.87
C GLU A 134 -13.43 12.50 -2.30
N ASP A 135 -12.44 12.19 -1.46
CA ASP A 135 -11.53 11.07 -1.70
C ASP A 135 -12.27 9.75 -1.78
N ALA A 136 -13.24 9.53 -0.88
CA ALA A 136 -14.06 8.32 -0.90
C ALA A 136 -14.79 8.15 -2.23
N ARG A 137 -15.39 9.23 -2.74
CA ARG A 137 -16.07 9.23 -4.06
C ARG A 137 -15.09 8.95 -5.20
N ARG A 138 -13.89 9.55 -5.19
CA ARG A 138 -12.85 9.31 -6.21
C ARG A 138 -12.33 7.88 -6.14
N LEU A 139 -12.08 7.36 -4.95
CA LEU A 139 -11.63 5.99 -4.77
C LEU A 139 -12.72 4.99 -5.20
N ALA A 140 -14.01 5.29 -4.99
CA ALA A 140 -15.11 4.49 -5.50
C ALA A 140 -15.15 4.47 -7.03
N GLN A 141 -14.93 5.60 -7.70
CA GLN A 141 -14.83 5.66 -9.16
C GLN A 141 -13.64 4.83 -9.68
N PHE A 142 -12.47 4.94 -9.06
CA PHE A 142 -11.31 4.10 -9.41
C PHE A 142 -11.61 2.62 -9.17
N GLY A 143 -12.28 2.28 -8.06
CA GLY A 143 -12.70 0.91 -7.75
C GLY A 143 -13.59 0.30 -8.82
N ALA A 144 -14.56 1.07 -9.34
CA ALA A 144 -15.43 0.63 -10.44
C ALA A 144 -14.62 0.33 -11.71
N VAL A 145 -13.73 1.24 -12.13
CA VAL A 145 -12.85 1.03 -13.29
C VAL A 145 -11.94 -0.18 -13.11
N ILE A 146 -11.37 -0.35 -11.90
CA ILE A 146 -10.50 -1.48 -11.58
C ILE A 146 -11.28 -2.79 -11.62
N ARG A 147 -12.50 -2.83 -11.09
CA ARG A 147 -13.37 -4.02 -11.14
C ARG A 147 -13.65 -4.44 -12.57
N ASP A 148 -14.00 -3.49 -13.45
CA ASP A 148 -14.25 -3.75 -14.86
C ASP A 148 -12.99 -4.24 -15.56
N ARG A 149 -11.83 -3.68 -15.21
CA ARG A 149 -10.54 -4.14 -15.72
C ARG A 149 -10.22 -5.56 -15.25
N LEU A 150 -10.45 -5.90 -13.98
CA LEU A 150 -10.22 -7.25 -13.44
C LEU A 150 -11.08 -8.33 -14.10
N ALA A 151 -12.23 -7.97 -14.69
CA ALA A 151 -13.09 -8.88 -15.43
C ALA A 151 -12.54 -9.22 -16.83
N GLN A 152 -11.57 -8.48 -17.35
CA GLN A 152 -10.98 -8.72 -18.65
C GLN A 152 -10.09 -9.98 -18.63
N ARG A 153 -10.09 -10.71 -19.74
CA ARG A 153 -9.31 -11.96 -19.90
C ARG A 153 -7.82 -11.68 -20.04
N GLU A 154 -7.49 -10.66 -20.83
CA GLU A 154 -6.12 -10.21 -21.09
C GLU A 154 -5.94 -8.82 -20.50
N LEU A 155 -4.94 -8.68 -19.65
CA LEU A 155 -4.63 -7.44 -18.97
C LEU A 155 -3.22 -6.99 -19.36
N PRO A 156 -3.07 -5.87 -20.08
CA PRO A 156 -1.75 -5.26 -20.23
C PRO A 156 -1.26 -4.78 -18.87
N PRO A 157 0.07 -4.79 -18.65
CA PRO A 157 0.64 -4.24 -17.43
C PRO A 157 0.23 -2.78 -17.26
N VAL A 158 0.05 -2.35 -15.99
CA VAL A 158 -0.28 -0.95 -15.71
C VAL A 158 0.92 -0.05 -16.06
N PRO A 159 0.71 1.06 -16.81
CA PRO A 159 1.77 2.01 -17.12
C PRO A 159 2.10 2.84 -15.88
N ILE A 160 3.12 2.43 -15.13
CA ILE A 160 3.70 3.22 -14.05
C ILE A 160 5.01 3.82 -14.58
N PRO A 161 5.25 5.13 -14.43
CA PRO A 161 6.50 5.76 -14.85
C PRO A 161 7.72 5.04 -14.27
N GLU A 162 8.84 5.08 -14.98
CA GLU A 162 10.10 4.56 -14.45
C GLU A 162 10.59 5.43 -13.28
N LYS A 163 11.40 4.83 -12.42
CA LYS A 163 12.04 5.56 -11.31
C LYS A 163 12.96 6.63 -11.87
N THR A 164 12.87 7.82 -11.29
CA THR A 164 13.76 8.91 -11.67
C THR A 164 15.12 8.76 -10.99
N LEU A 165 15.13 8.67 -9.68
CA LEU A 165 16.33 8.43 -8.88
C LEU A 165 15.89 8.00 -7.47
N LEU A 166 16.13 6.75 -7.09
CA LEU A 166 15.85 6.32 -5.72
C LEU A 166 16.81 7.06 -4.77
N ARG A 167 16.25 7.95 -3.97
CA ARG A 167 17.00 8.53 -2.86
C ARG A 167 17.45 7.41 -1.92
N PRO A 168 18.68 7.43 -1.39
CA PRO A 168 19.05 6.48 -0.34
C PRO A 168 18.08 6.62 0.82
N PHE A 169 17.78 5.53 1.50
CA PHE A 169 17.06 5.61 2.77
C PHE A 169 17.92 6.49 3.70
N GLY A 170 17.44 7.72 3.93
CA GLY A 170 18.15 8.67 4.80
C GLY A 170 18.17 8.13 6.21
N GLY A 171 19.35 8.03 6.81
CA GLY A 171 19.47 7.88 8.26
C GLY A 171 18.81 9.10 8.92
N LEU A 172 17.94 8.88 9.90
CA LEU A 172 17.42 9.95 10.71
C LEU A 172 18.61 10.56 11.49
N LEU A 173 18.76 11.88 11.40
CA LEU A 173 19.70 12.63 12.29
C LEU A 173 19.27 12.54 13.77
N VAL A 174 18.02 12.12 14.00
CA VAL A 174 17.43 11.95 15.32
C VAL A 174 17.02 10.48 15.48
N HIS A 175 17.55 9.83 16.51
CA HIS A 175 17.15 8.48 16.89
C HIS A 175 16.00 8.56 17.90
N PRO A 176 14.78 8.09 17.58
CA PRO A 176 13.69 8.05 18.55
C PRO A 176 14.06 7.09 19.69
N HIS A 177 13.82 7.53 20.92
CA HIS A 177 13.99 6.70 22.12
C HIS A 177 12.79 6.82 23.04
N ALA A 178 12.49 5.75 23.74
CA ALA A 178 11.43 5.75 24.74
C ALA A 178 11.91 6.48 26.00
N GLY A 179 11.24 7.59 26.35
CA GLY A 179 11.51 8.35 27.55
C GLY A 179 11.02 7.64 28.82
N LYS A 180 11.30 8.25 29.98
CA LYS A 180 10.92 7.71 31.30
C LYS A 180 9.41 7.50 31.50
N GLN A 181 8.59 8.17 30.73
CA GLN A 181 7.11 8.04 30.77
C GLN A 181 6.58 6.88 29.92
N CYS A 182 7.44 6.14 29.21
CA CYS A 182 7.02 5.01 28.41
C CYS A 182 6.51 3.86 29.29
N THR A 183 5.24 3.48 29.10
CA THR A 183 4.61 2.37 29.82
C THR A 183 4.91 1.00 29.20
N ARG A 184 5.62 0.94 28.09
CA ARG A 184 5.86 -0.27 27.27
C ARG A 184 4.58 -0.94 26.81
N CYS A 185 3.51 -0.17 26.55
CA CYS A 185 2.20 -0.70 26.15
C CYS A 185 2.18 -1.35 24.76
N GLY A 186 3.24 -1.22 23.97
CA GLY A 186 3.33 -1.78 22.61
C GLY A 186 2.51 -1.03 21.53
N LYS A 187 1.96 0.16 21.87
CA LYS A 187 1.21 1.00 20.95
C LYS A 187 2.14 1.88 20.12
#